data_95c32866a19ddb39ba2e9b9c9cb3288a
#
_entry.id   95c32866a19ddb39ba2e9b9c9cb3288a
#
_cell.length_a   1.000
_cell.length_b   1.000
_cell.length_c   1.000
_cell.angle_alpha   90.00
_cell.angle_beta   90.00
_cell.angle_gamma   90.00
#
_symmetry.space_group_name_H-M   'P 1'
#
loop_
_entity.id
_entity.type
_entity.pdbx_description
1 polymer ?
#
loop_
_entity_poly.entity_id
_entity_poly.type
_entity_poly.pdbx_seq_one_letter_code
_entity_poly.pdbx_strand_id
1 'polypeptide(L)'
;VLEMDYYSNQISRLIEEFSRLPGIGNKSAQRLAFHVINMPVDQVEELARTIVDARKNVRYCKVCCTLTDQEICPICSNPDRDKKTIMVVETPRDLAAYEKTGKYNGVYHVLHGAISPMLGIGPGDIKLKELMERLQGDVDEVIIATNSSLEGETTAMYISKLIKPAGIKV
;
A
#
# COMPACT_ATOMS: atom_id res chain seq x y z
N VAL A 1 27.86 22.43 -18.61
CA VAL A 1 28.95 22.12 -17.69
C VAL A 1 28.86 20.62 -17.47
N LEU A 2 29.81 19.86 -18.07
CA LEU A 2 29.98 18.44 -17.79
C LEU A 2 30.37 18.35 -16.30
N GLU A 3 29.49 17.86 -15.45
CA GLU A 3 29.85 17.42 -14.10
C GLU A 3 30.91 16.33 -14.27
N MET A 4 32.14 16.64 -13.88
CA MET A 4 33.20 15.65 -13.86
C MET A 4 32.82 14.60 -12.80
N ASP A 5 32.69 13.37 -13.24
CA ASP A 5 32.37 12.24 -12.40
C ASP A 5 33.62 11.88 -11.57
N TYR A 6 33.69 12.38 -10.33
CA TYR A 6 34.81 12.16 -9.43
C TYR A 6 34.87 10.76 -8.83
N TYR A 7 33.84 9.95 -9.06
CA TYR A 7 33.70 8.58 -8.54
C TYR A 7 33.91 7.55 -9.65
N SER A 8 34.25 6.34 -9.27
CA SER A 8 34.23 5.23 -10.21
C SER A 8 32.84 5.03 -10.81
N ASN A 9 32.77 4.52 -12.04
CA ASN A 9 31.52 4.28 -12.74
C ASN A 9 30.53 3.41 -11.92
N GLN A 10 31.04 2.44 -11.15
CA GLN A 10 30.19 1.59 -10.30
C GLN A 10 29.57 2.37 -9.14
N ILE A 11 30.33 3.25 -8.50
CA ILE A 11 29.83 4.08 -7.40
C ILE A 11 28.81 5.09 -7.93
N SER A 12 29.08 5.73 -9.06
CA SER A 12 28.15 6.69 -9.67
C SER A 12 26.80 6.04 -10.03
N ARG A 13 26.82 4.85 -10.61
CA ARG A 13 25.60 4.09 -10.91
C ARG A 13 24.82 3.71 -9.66
N LEU A 14 25.50 3.32 -8.59
CA LEU A 14 24.83 2.97 -7.32
C LEU A 14 24.18 4.21 -6.70
N ILE A 15 24.85 5.36 -6.72
CA ILE A 15 24.29 6.64 -6.27
C ILE A 15 23.05 7.00 -7.10
N GLU A 16 23.11 6.86 -8.41
CA GLU A 16 21.98 7.12 -9.30
C GLU A 16 20.78 6.26 -8.96
N GLU A 17 20.97 4.95 -8.78
CA GLU A 17 19.86 4.04 -8.41
C GLU A 17 19.23 4.39 -7.06
N PHE A 18 20.03 4.72 -6.05
CA PHE A 18 19.47 5.20 -4.77
C PHE A 18 18.74 6.53 -4.89
N SER A 19 19.21 7.44 -5.74
CA SER A 19 18.56 8.74 -5.94
C SER A 19 17.20 8.66 -6.67
N ARG A 20 16.93 7.57 -7.36
CA ARG A 20 15.60 7.28 -7.97
C ARG A 20 14.54 6.90 -6.94
N LEU A 21 14.95 6.54 -5.72
CA LEU A 21 13.99 6.20 -4.68
C LEU A 21 13.32 7.47 -4.14
N PRO A 22 11.99 7.45 -3.94
CA PRO A 22 11.26 8.63 -3.47
C PRO A 22 11.75 9.05 -2.08
N GLY A 23 12.00 10.35 -1.89
CA GLY A 23 12.51 10.91 -0.65
C GLY A 23 14.03 10.80 -0.47
N ILE A 24 14.75 10.16 -1.39
CA ILE A 24 16.20 10.06 -1.37
C ILE A 24 16.80 11.13 -2.28
N GLY A 25 17.33 12.21 -1.67
CA GLY A 25 18.11 13.22 -2.40
C GLY A 25 19.55 12.76 -2.67
N ASN A 26 20.26 13.49 -3.54
CA ASN A 26 21.62 13.13 -3.97
C ASN A 26 22.59 12.91 -2.80
N LYS A 27 22.57 13.78 -1.76
CA LYS A 27 23.44 13.62 -0.58
C LYS A 27 23.16 12.33 0.19
N SER A 28 21.89 11.98 0.35
CA SER A 28 21.48 10.73 1.01
C SER A 28 21.85 9.50 0.17
N ALA A 29 21.67 9.58 -1.16
CA ALA A 29 22.07 8.54 -2.09
C ALA A 29 23.57 8.26 -2.02
N GLN A 30 24.42 9.30 -1.98
CA GLN A 30 25.87 9.16 -1.80
C GLN A 30 26.21 8.46 -0.47
N ARG A 31 25.59 8.88 0.65
CA ARG A 31 25.82 8.25 1.95
C ARG A 31 25.42 6.76 1.95
N LEU A 32 24.30 6.42 1.34
CA LEU A 32 23.86 5.02 1.22
C LEU A 32 24.81 4.20 0.34
N ALA A 33 25.24 4.74 -0.80
CA ALA A 33 26.16 4.07 -1.69
C ALA A 33 27.50 3.76 -0.99
N PHE A 34 28.10 4.73 -0.31
CA PHE A 34 29.34 4.51 0.44
C PHE A 34 29.16 3.54 1.61
N HIS A 35 28.00 3.57 2.27
CA HIS A 35 27.69 2.58 3.31
C HIS A 35 27.67 1.16 2.73
N VAL A 36 26.96 0.96 1.62
CA VAL A 36 26.87 -0.35 0.97
C VAL A 36 28.25 -0.86 0.49
N ILE A 37 29.08 0.02 -0.07
CA ILE A 37 30.44 -0.33 -0.51
C ILE A 37 31.32 -0.83 0.65
N ASN A 38 31.08 -0.34 1.86
CA ASN A 38 31.82 -0.73 3.06
C ASN A 38 31.18 -1.92 3.81
N MET A 39 30.03 -2.40 3.39
CA MET A 39 29.41 -3.58 3.98
C MET A 39 30.12 -4.87 3.53
N PRO A 40 30.11 -5.95 4.34
CA PRO A 40 30.47 -7.29 3.87
C PRO A 40 29.65 -7.71 2.66
N VAL A 41 30.26 -8.40 1.70
CA VAL A 41 29.59 -8.79 0.44
C VAL A 41 28.37 -9.66 0.67
N ASP A 42 28.43 -10.59 1.62
CA ASP A 42 27.30 -11.47 1.99
C ASP A 42 26.07 -10.68 2.50
N GLN A 43 26.29 -9.59 3.25
CA GLN A 43 25.21 -8.72 3.70
C GLN A 43 24.62 -7.90 2.53
N VAL A 44 25.44 -7.47 1.59
CA VAL A 44 24.97 -6.77 0.38
C VAL A 44 24.14 -7.72 -0.50
N GLU A 45 24.59 -8.96 -0.70
CA GLU A 45 23.86 -9.97 -1.43
C GLU A 45 22.50 -10.29 -0.78
N GLU A 46 22.46 -10.40 0.54
CA GLU A 46 21.21 -10.63 1.28
C GLU A 46 20.24 -9.45 1.13
N LEU A 47 20.72 -8.21 1.24
CA LEU A 47 19.91 -7.02 1.00
C LEU A 47 19.34 -6.99 -0.43
N ALA A 48 20.18 -7.24 -1.42
CA ALA A 48 19.75 -7.27 -2.82
C ALA A 48 18.73 -8.38 -3.09
N ARG A 49 18.96 -9.58 -2.54
CA ARG A 49 18.03 -10.71 -2.64
C ARG A 49 16.70 -10.39 -1.99
N THR A 50 16.70 -9.84 -0.78
CA THR A 50 15.48 -9.46 -0.06
C THR A 50 14.64 -8.46 -0.86
N ILE A 51 15.25 -7.46 -1.48
CA ILE A 51 14.54 -6.49 -2.33
C ILE A 51 13.87 -7.19 -3.52
N VAL A 52 14.60 -8.04 -4.21
CA VAL A 52 14.09 -8.76 -5.38
C VAL A 52 12.97 -9.72 -5.00
N ASP A 53 13.15 -10.49 -3.92
CA ASP A 53 12.17 -11.47 -3.46
C ASP A 53 10.89 -10.80 -2.97
N ALA A 54 10.99 -9.71 -2.24
CA ALA A 54 9.83 -8.92 -1.83
C ALA A 54 9.03 -8.45 -3.05
N ARG A 55 9.71 -7.89 -4.07
CA ARG A 55 9.02 -7.42 -5.28
C ARG A 55 8.36 -8.53 -6.08
N LYS A 56 8.97 -9.73 -6.12
CA LYS A 56 8.44 -10.88 -6.86
C LYS A 56 7.29 -11.58 -6.15
N ASN A 57 7.32 -11.67 -4.83
CA ASN A 57 6.41 -12.51 -4.06
C ASN A 57 5.25 -11.74 -3.42
N VAL A 58 5.42 -10.45 -3.13
CA VAL A 58 4.32 -9.63 -2.58
C VAL A 58 3.30 -9.33 -3.68
N ARG A 59 2.05 -9.60 -3.37
CA ARG A 59 0.87 -9.45 -4.25
C ARG A 59 -0.30 -8.87 -3.49
N TYR A 60 -1.39 -8.57 -4.18
CA TYR A 60 -2.64 -8.20 -3.54
C TYR A 60 -3.38 -9.42 -3.02
N CYS A 61 -3.88 -9.34 -1.77
CA CYS A 61 -4.82 -10.31 -1.24
C CYS A 61 -6.07 -10.37 -2.15
N LYS A 62 -6.47 -11.55 -2.56
CA LYS A 62 -7.64 -11.73 -3.45
C LYS A 62 -8.96 -11.25 -2.83
N VAL A 63 -9.03 -11.09 -1.51
CA VAL A 63 -10.24 -10.67 -0.81
C VAL A 63 -10.25 -9.18 -0.48
N CYS A 64 -9.21 -8.66 0.16
CA CYS A 64 -9.21 -7.30 0.70
C CYS A 64 -8.25 -6.34 -0.03
N CYS A 65 -7.52 -6.81 -1.02
CA CYS A 65 -6.53 -6.05 -1.79
C CYS A 65 -5.34 -5.52 -0.98
N THR A 66 -5.14 -5.90 0.30
CA THR A 66 -3.90 -5.56 1.00
C THR A 66 -2.70 -6.28 0.40
N LEU A 67 -1.51 -5.78 0.68
CA LEU A 67 -0.27 -6.45 0.25
C LEU A 67 0.01 -7.67 1.14
N THR A 68 0.32 -8.80 0.51
CA THR A 68 0.61 -10.07 1.18
C THR A 68 1.51 -10.95 0.31
N ASP A 69 2.24 -11.86 0.91
CA ASP A 69 3.00 -12.92 0.23
C ASP A 69 2.16 -14.18 -0.03
N GLN A 70 0.94 -14.23 0.50
CA GLN A 70 -0.02 -15.32 0.34
C GLN A 70 -1.13 -14.95 -0.64
N GLU A 71 -1.92 -15.93 -1.08
CA GLU A 71 -3.10 -15.70 -1.92
C GLU A 71 -4.18 -14.90 -1.17
N ILE A 72 -4.41 -15.27 0.09
CA ILE A 72 -5.34 -14.60 1.03
C ILE A 72 -4.53 -14.21 2.25
N CYS A 73 -4.61 -12.94 2.65
CA CYS A 73 -3.85 -12.43 3.79
C CYS A 73 -4.29 -13.07 5.12
N PRO A 74 -3.45 -13.04 6.16
CA PRO A 74 -3.76 -13.63 7.46
C PRO A 74 -5.05 -13.10 8.10
N ILE A 75 -5.41 -11.85 7.85
CA ILE A 75 -6.64 -11.24 8.39
C ILE A 75 -7.87 -11.86 7.72
N CYS A 76 -7.89 -11.95 6.39
CA CYS A 76 -9.01 -12.50 5.64
C CYS A 76 -9.18 -14.01 5.84
N SER A 77 -8.09 -14.74 6.05
CA SER A 77 -8.11 -16.19 6.31
C SER A 77 -8.43 -16.55 7.75
N ASN A 78 -8.35 -15.60 8.69
CA ASN A 78 -8.64 -15.86 10.09
C ASN A 78 -10.15 -16.13 10.29
N PRO A 79 -10.55 -17.31 10.81
CA PRO A 79 -11.96 -17.65 11.06
C PRO A 79 -12.58 -16.85 12.21
N ASP A 80 -11.78 -16.32 13.13
CA ASP A 80 -12.26 -15.59 14.30
C ASP A 80 -12.66 -14.14 13.99
N ARG A 81 -12.41 -13.67 12.76
CA ARG A 81 -12.78 -12.33 12.32
C ARG A 81 -14.24 -12.25 11.91
N ASP A 82 -14.89 -11.16 12.30
CA ASP A 82 -16.21 -10.81 11.79
C ASP A 82 -16.11 -10.38 10.31
N LYS A 83 -16.53 -11.26 9.42
CA LYS A 83 -16.45 -11.05 7.96
C LYS A 83 -17.62 -10.22 7.41
N LYS A 84 -18.63 -9.92 8.25
CA LYS A 84 -19.77 -9.09 7.89
C LYS A 84 -19.54 -7.60 8.07
N THR A 85 -18.50 -7.24 8.82
CA THR A 85 -18.08 -5.85 9.03
C THR A 85 -16.78 -5.57 8.29
N ILE A 86 -16.82 -4.65 7.32
CA ILE A 86 -15.68 -4.29 6.47
C ILE A 86 -15.25 -2.86 6.73
N MET A 87 -13.99 -2.66 7.10
CA MET A 87 -13.38 -1.32 7.18
C MET A 87 -12.64 -1.00 5.89
N VAL A 88 -13.03 0.07 5.22
CA VAL A 88 -12.41 0.55 3.98
C VAL A 88 -11.34 1.59 4.32
N VAL A 89 -10.11 1.33 3.88
CA VAL A 89 -8.95 2.20 4.09
C VAL A 89 -8.25 2.51 2.77
N GLU A 90 -7.46 3.58 2.72
CA GLU A 90 -6.79 4.00 1.48
C GLU A 90 -5.53 3.18 1.19
N THR A 91 -4.76 2.81 2.21
CA THR A 91 -3.44 2.18 2.06
C THR A 91 -3.24 0.98 2.99
N PRO A 92 -2.31 0.07 2.66
CA PRO A 92 -1.93 -1.01 3.59
C PRO A 92 -1.33 -0.49 4.91
N ARG A 93 -0.76 0.72 4.91
CA ARG A 93 -0.23 1.36 6.13
C ARG A 93 -1.35 1.76 7.08
N ASP A 94 -2.46 2.25 6.55
CA ASP A 94 -3.64 2.60 7.34
C ASP A 94 -4.22 1.34 7.99
N LEU A 95 -4.37 0.24 7.23
CA LEU A 95 -4.76 -1.05 7.76
C LEU A 95 -3.86 -1.48 8.93
N ALA A 96 -2.55 -1.42 8.73
CA ALA A 96 -1.59 -1.80 9.77
C ALA A 96 -1.68 -0.92 11.03
N ALA A 97 -2.02 0.36 10.87
CA ALA A 97 -2.23 1.28 11.99
C ALA A 97 -3.46 0.88 12.82
N TYR A 98 -4.58 0.52 12.18
CA TYR A 98 -5.77 0.03 12.88
C TYR A 98 -5.53 -1.32 13.55
N GLU A 99 -4.88 -2.27 12.87
CA GLU A 99 -4.55 -3.58 13.45
C GLU A 99 -3.69 -3.47 14.72
N LYS A 100 -2.72 -2.56 14.74
CA LYS A 100 -1.89 -2.32 15.93
C LYS A 100 -2.70 -1.94 17.17
N THR A 101 -3.89 -1.38 17.01
CA THR A 101 -4.74 -1.02 18.16
C THR A 101 -5.32 -2.23 18.88
N GLY A 102 -5.46 -3.37 18.19
CA GLY A 102 -6.10 -4.58 18.69
C GLY A 102 -7.60 -4.44 19.04
N LYS A 103 -8.23 -3.32 18.64
CA LYS A 103 -9.62 -3.00 19.01
C LYS A 103 -10.65 -3.36 17.95
N TYR A 104 -10.22 -3.62 16.72
CA TYR A 104 -11.10 -3.93 15.61
C TYR A 104 -11.07 -5.44 15.29
N ASN A 105 -12.22 -6.06 15.24
CA ASN A 105 -12.35 -7.50 14.96
C ASN A 105 -12.95 -7.82 13.59
N GLY A 106 -13.32 -6.82 12.80
CA GLY A 106 -13.79 -7.02 11.43
C GLY A 106 -12.66 -7.28 10.43
N VAL A 107 -12.99 -7.23 9.16
CA VAL A 107 -12.05 -7.36 8.05
C VAL A 107 -11.89 -6.03 7.31
N TYR A 108 -10.89 -5.94 6.44
CA TYR A 108 -10.57 -4.68 5.74
C TYR A 108 -10.82 -4.78 4.24
N HIS A 109 -10.83 -3.61 3.61
CA HIS A 109 -10.65 -3.45 2.17
C HIS A 109 -9.73 -2.28 1.90
N VAL A 110 -8.67 -2.50 1.11
CA VAL A 110 -7.65 -1.48 0.80
C VAL A 110 -7.87 -0.97 -0.62
N LEU A 111 -8.11 0.34 -0.74
CA LEU A 111 -8.41 1.00 -2.01
C LEU A 111 -7.16 1.26 -2.86
N HIS A 112 -5.98 1.34 -2.25
CA HIS A 112 -4.73 1.78 -2.89
C HIS A 112 -4.81 3.17 -3.53
N GLY A 113 -5.46 4.10 -2.84
CA GLY A 113 -5.59 5.49 -3.24
C GLY A 113 -6.91 6.10 -2.83
N ALA A 114 -7.15 7.32 -3.30
CA ALA A 114 -8.38 8.07 -3.13
C ALA A 114 -8.79 8.73 -4.44
N ILE A 115 -10.07 9.02 -4.63
CA ILE A 115 -10.58 9.76 -5.77
C ILE A 115 -10.07 11.19 -5.69
N SER A 116 -9.35 11.63 -6.72
CA SER A 116 -8.81 12.99 -6.84
C SER A 116 -9.03 13.52 -8.25
N PRO A 117 -10.10 14.29 -8.48
CA PRO A 117 -10.34 14.89 -9.79
C PRO A 117 -9.21 15.81 -10.26
N MET A 118 -8.53 16.49 -9.31
CA MET A 118 -7.40 17.36 -9.63
C MET A 118 -6.18 16.59 -10.17
N LEU A 119 -5.99 15.36 -9.73
CA LEU A 119 -4.91 14.47 -10.19
C LEU A 119 -5.37 13.51 -11.29
N GLY A 120 -6.63 13.64 -11.77
CA GLY A 120 -7.19 12.73 -12.75
C GLY A 120 -7.45 11.31 -12.25
N ILE A 121 -7.47 11.10 -10.93
CA ILE A 121 -7.73 9.79 -10.32
C ILE A 121 -9.22 9.61 -10.12
N GLY A 122 -9.81 8.68 -10.86
CA GLY A 122 -11.22 8.34 -10.77
C GLY A 122 -11.49 7.05 -9.98
N PRO A 123 -12.77 6.66 -9.86
CA PRO A 123 -13.16 5.42 -9.17
C PRO A 123 -12.58 4.15 -9.78
N GLY A 124 -12.25 4.18 -11.08
CA GLY A 124 -11.65 3.03 -11.80
C GLY A 124 -10.15 2.86 -11.55
N ASP A 125 -9.49 3.87 -10.97
CA ASP A 125 -8.05 3.86 -10.73
C ASP A 125 -7.68 3.32 -9.34
N ILE A 126 -8.68 3.11 -8.50
CA ILE A 126 -8.55 2.54 -7.16
C ILE A 126 -9.31 1.21 -7.05
N LYS A 127 -9.08 0.44 -5.98
CA LYS A 127 -9.70 -0.88 -5.77
C LYS A 127 -11.17 -0.81 -5.32
N LEU A 128 -11.96 0.05 -5.98
CA LEU A 128 -13.38 0.23 -5.67
C LEU A 128 -14.26 -0.84 -6.32
N LYS A 129 -13.92 -1.26 -7.53
CA LYS A 129 -14.66 -2.34 -8.22
C LYS A 129 -14.66 -3.61 -7.38
N GLU A 130 -13.50 -4.00 -6.88
CA GLU A 130 -13.31 -5.18 -6.03
C GLU A 130 -14.09 -5.05 -4.70
N LEU A 131 -14.20 -3.84 -4.16
CA LEU A 131 -15.07 -3.59 -3.01
C LEU A 131 -16.55 -3.85 -3.37
N MET A 132 -17.02 -3.30 -4.46
CA MET A 132 -18.42 -3.45 -4.88
C MET A 132 -18.80 -4.91 -5.18
N GLU A 133 -17.90 -5.68 -5.79
CA GLU A 133 -18.08 -7.12 -5.99
C GLU A 133 -18.20 -7.86 -4.65
N ARG A 134 -17.36 -7.50 -3.69
CA ARG A 134 -17.36 -8.09 -2.34
C ARG A 134 -18.64 -7.79 -1.56
N LEU A 135 -19.23 -6.62 -1.75
CA LEU A 135 -20.46 -6.18 -1.08
C LEU A 135 -21.73 -6.88 -1.61
N GLN A 136 -21.64 -7.67 -2.67
CA GLN A 136 -22.74 -8.54 -3.12
C GLN A 136 -22.90 -9.78 -2.23
N GLY A 137 -21.95 -10.04 -1.33
CA GLY A 137 -22.02 -11.11 -0.33
C GLY A 137 -22.80 -10.71 0.92
N ASP A 138 -22.65 -11.50 1.97
CA ASP A 138 -23.31 -11.30 3.28
C ASP A 138 -22.51 -10.26 4.10
N VAL A 139 -22.77 -8.98 3.87
CA VAL A 139 -22.13 -7.85 4.56
C VAL A 139 -23.19 -6.99 5.24
N ASP A 140 -23.04 -6.78 6.54
CA ASP A 140 -23.98 -6.01 7.36
C ASP A 140 -23.57 -4.54 7.50
N GLU A 141 -22.26 -4.27 7.62
CA GLU A 141 -21.73 -2.94 7.89
C GLU A 141 -20.44 -2.65 7.10
N VAL A 142 -20.34 -1.44 6.58
CA VAL A 142 -19.11 -0.88 6.00
C VAL A 142 -18.70 0.36 6.79
N ILE A 143 -17.51 0.33 7.36
CA ILE A 143 -16.89 1.45 8.05
C ILE A 143 -15.94 2.14 7.05
N ILE A 144 -16.24 3.36 6.63
CA ILE A 144 -15.38 4.11 5.71
C ILE A 144 -14.36 4.88 6.55
N ALA A 145 -13.12 4.44 6.51
CA ALA A 145 -11.98 4.99 7.27
C ALA A 145 -10.91 5.56 6.32
N THR A 146 -11.34 6.34 5.34
CA THR A 146 -10.46 7.12 4.47
C THR A 146 -9.86 8.29 5.26
N ASN A 147 -8.77 8.89 4.74
CA ASN A 147 -8.11 10.00 5.43
C ASN A 147 -9.00 11.25 5.48
N SER A 148 -8.77 12.13 6.45
CA SER A 148 -9.46 13.40 6.62
C SER A 148 -8.94 14.50 5.66
N SER A 149 -8.61 14.10 4.43
CA SER A 149 -8.26 14.98 3.32
C SER A 149 -9.47 15.20 2.42
N LEU A 150 -9.42 16.22 1.56
CA LEU A 150 -10.47 16.48 0.59
C LEU A 150 -10.74 15.25 -0.30
N GLU A 151 -9.68 14.58 -0.73
CA GLU A 151 -9.75 13.36 -1.52
C GLU A 151 -10.37 12.20 -0.75
N GLY A 152 -9.98 12.04 0.52
CA GLY A 152 -10.52 10.98 1.39
C GLY A 152 -12.00 11.20 1.69
N GLU A 153 -12.43 12.42 1.98
CA GLU A 153 -13.84 12.76 2.18
C GLU A 153 -14.66 12.60 0.90
N THR A 154 -14.13 13.02 -0.25
CA THR A 154 -14.76 12.82 -1.56
C THR A 154 -14.96 11.34 -1.84
N THR A 155 -13.95 10.52 -1.56
CA THR A 155 -13.99 9.06 -1.71
C THR A 155 -15.04 8.45 -0.79
N ALA A 156 -15.07 8.87 0.48
CA ALA A 156 -16.06 8.41 1.46
C ALA A 156 -17.49 8.71 1.02
N MET A 157 -17.74 9.93 0.57
CA MET A 157 -19.06 10.33 0.06
C MET A 157 -19.47 9.52 -1.17
N TYR A 158 -18.54 9.27 -2.09
CA TYR A 158 -18.80 8.48 -3.29
C TYR A 158 -19.17 7.05 -2.92
N ILE A 159 -18.37 6.38 -2.09
CA ILE A 159 -18.61 5.01 -1.62
C ILE A 159 -19.94 4.92 -0.87
N SER A 160 -20.22 5.85 0.05
CA SER A 160 -21.45 5.89 0.82
C SER A 160 -22.70 5.95 -0.09
N LYS A 161 -22.65 6.79 -1.14
CA LYS A 161 -23.76 6.87 -2.12
C LYS A 161 -23.99 5.58 -2.89
N LEU A 162 -22.93 4.82 -3.18
CA LEU A 162 -23.03 3.53 -3.87
C LEU A 162 -23.59 2.43 -2.96
N ILE A 163 -23.26 2.46 -1.68
CA ILE A 163 -23.57 1.37 -0.74
C ILE A 163 -24.95 1.53 -0.11
N LYS A 164 -25.37 2.75 0.22
CA LYS A 164 -26.68 3.00 0.88
C LYS A 164 -27.89 2.34 0.21
N PRO A 165 -28.04 2.35 -1.14
CA PRO A 165 -29.18 1.69 -1.80
C PRO A 165 -29.22 0.17 -1.59
N ALA A 166 -28.09 -0.47 -1.27
CA ALA A 166 -28.02 -1.92 -1.00
C ALA A 166 -28.50 -2.30 0.41
N GLY A 167 -28.87 -1.34 1.25
CA GLY A 167 -29.34 -1.60 2.61
C GLY A 167 -28.25 -1.96 3.62
N ILE A 168 -26.99 -1.80 3.24
CA ILE A 168 -25.84 -2.02 4.11
C ILE A 168 -25.64 -0.78 4.99
N LYS A 169 -25.39 -0.99 6.27
CA LYS A 169 -25.05 0.10 7.21
C LYS A 169 -23.70 0.72 6.84
N VAL A 170 -23.64 2.07 6.82
CA VAL A 170 -22.42 2.83 6.49
C VAL A 170 -22.16 3.85 7.59
#